data_0293072c95844832b7bcb27818506fe7
#
_entry.id   0293072c95844832b7bcb27818506fe7
#
_cell.length_a   1.000
_cell.length_b   1.000
_cell.length_c   1.000
_cell.angle_alpha   90.00
_cell.angle_beta   90.00
_cell.angle_gamma   90.00
#
_symmetry.space_group_name_H-M   'P 1'
#
loop_
_entity.id
_entity.type
_entity.pdbx_description
1 polymer ?
#
loop_
_entity_poly.entity_id
_entity_poly.type
_entity_poly.pdbx_seq_one_letter_code
_entity_poly.pdbx_strand_id
1 'polypeptide(L)'
;MRFARRRAILYYRGSLFSSMHIVQAGMEHDVLRANDKIAHGNYHLLKEHGIRSVDFMGSIGSGKTTLIIELGKKLQSQGKRVCIIAGDVTGDDDYKRFRAAGLDSVNLNTGKECHLEAAQVRRVLESMDLDAYDIIFIENVGNLVCPADFSLGTDFRVAVISVTEGDDMVRKHHQVFLHSDFAVLNKVDIADAVEVDPKIIEDDYAKLTGGHKPMFRAAAKKGVGVDDVLGFFGF
;
A
#
# COMPACT_ATOMS: atom_id res chain seq x y z
N MET A 1 -3.59 34.16 -51.11
CA MET A 1 -2.39 33.49 -50.53
C MET A 1 -2.28 33.59 -48.99
N ARG A 2 -3.35 33.78 -48.24
CA ARG A 2 -3.30 33.90 -46.77
C ARG A 2 -4.03 32.74 -46.00
N PHE A 3 -4.68 31.83 -46.71
CA PHE A 3 -5.42 30.72 -46.09
C PHE A 3 -4.62 29.41 -45.94
N ALA A 4 -3.56 29.23 -46.70
CA ALA A 4 -2.77 27.99 -46.67
C ALA A 4 -1.83 27.89 -45.47
N ARG A 5 -1.37 29.03 -44.89
CA ARG A 5 -0.46 29.01 -43.72
C ARG A 5 -1.12 28.69 -42.37
N ARG A 6 -2.43 28.90 -42.22
CA ARG A 6 -3.13 28.58 -40.94
C ARG A 6 -3.46 27.09 -40.77
N ARG A 7 -3.66 26.35 -41.87
CA ARG A 7 -3.92 24.90 -41.82
C ARG A 7 -2.67 24.09 -41.50
N ALA A 8 -1.50 24.52 -41.94
CA ALA A 8 -0.25 23.80 -41.67
C ALA A 8 0.19 23.89 -40.22
N ILE A 9 -0.08 25.03 -39.52
CA ILE A 9 0.30 25.21 -38.11
C ILE A 9 -0.63 24.40 -37.18
N LEU A 10 -1.92 24.22 -37.52
CA LEU A 10 -2.85 23.39 -36.72
C LEU A 10 -2.56 21.90 -36.89
N TYR A 11 -2.11 21.44 -38.04
CA TYR A 11 -1.76 20.04 -38.27
C TYR A 11 -0.45 19.66 -37.54
N TYR A 12 0.51 20.57 -37.46
CA TYR A 12 1.77 20.34 -36.75
C TYR A 12 1.60 20.35 -35.22
N ARG A 13 0.67 21.15 -34.68
CA ARG A 13 0.37 21.13 -33.23
C ARG A 13 -0.39 19.86 -32.79
N GLY A 14 -1.28 19.32 -33.60
CA GLY A 14 -1.98 18.08 -33.31
C GLY A 14 -1.09 16.84 -33.29
N SER A 15 -0.08 16.76 -34.16
CA SER A 15 0.85 15.63 -34.24
C SER A 15 1.89 15.63 -33.09
N LEU A 16 2.31 16.81 -32.63
CA LEU A 16 3.24 16.94 -31.51
C LEU A 16 2.60 16.54 -30.16
N PHE A 17 1.33 16.89 -29.92
CA PHE A 17 0.62 16.47 -28.72
C PHE A 17 0.33 14.96 -28.71
N SER A 18 -0.02 14.38 -29.86
CA SER A 18 -0.27 12.93 -29.95
C SER A 18 1.01 12.11 -29.72
N SER A 19 2.16 12.55 -30.22
CA SER A 19 3.43 11.86 -30.03
C SER A 19 3.96 11.98 -28.58
N MET A 20 3.74 13.10 -27.90
CA MET A 20 4.11 13.26 -26.50
C MET A 20 3.33 12.32 -25.57
N HIS A 21 2.02 12.14 -25.77
CA HIS A 21 1.23 11.20 -24.97
C HIS A 21 1.67 9.74 -25.17
N ILE A 22 2.02 9.33 -26.37
CA ILE A 22 2.51 7.97 -26.66
C ILE A 22 3.88 7.72 -26.02
N VAL A 23 4.78 8.69 -26.04
CA VAL A 23 6.11 8.59 -25.42
C VAL A 23 5.98 8.52 -23.88
N GLN A 24 5.10 9.30 -23.28
CA GLN A 24 4.89 9.32 -21.84
C GLN A 24 4.31 7.99 -21.33
N ALA A 25 3.29 7.44 -22.00
CA ALA A 25 2.73 6.13 -21.66
C ALA A 25 3.75 4.99 -21.82
N GLY A 26 4.65 5.05 -22.80
CA GLY A 26 5.73 4.08 -22.97
C GLY A 26 6.75 4.12 -21.82
N MET A 27 7.13 5.30 -21.36
CA MET A 27 8.08 5.47 -20.24
C MET A 27 7.49 4.98 -18.92
N GLU A 28 6.23 5.27 -18.61
CA GLU A 28 5.55 4.76 -17.40
C GLU A 28 5.51 3.23 -17.39
N HIS A 29 5.19 2.61 -18.51
CA HIS A 29 5.16 1.16 -18.63
C HIS A 29 6.55 0.51 -18.42
N ASP A 30 7.62 1.14 -18.90
CA ASP A 30 8.98 0.65 -18.72
C ASP A 30 9.44 0.76 -17.26
N VAL A 31 9.05 1.83 -16.56
CA VAL A 31 9.32 2.02 -15.12
C VAL A 31 8.62 0.95 -14.29
N LEU A 32 7.33 0.70 -14.54
CA LEU A 32 6.57 -0.34 -13.83
C LEU A 32 7.17 -1.74 -14.06
N ARG A 33 7.54 -2.08 -15.30
CA ARG A 33 8.21 -3.35 -15.59
C ARG A 33 9.56 -3.50 -14.89
N ALA A 34 10.34 -2.42 -14.80
CA ALA A 34 11.60 -2.43 -14.08
C ALA A 34 11.39 -2.66 -12.58
N ASN A 35 10.38 -1.98 -12.00
CA ASN A 35 9.99 -2.20 -10.61
C ASN A 35 9.55 -3.64 -10.36
N ASP A 36 8.68 -4.21 -11.21
CA ASP A 36 8.17 -5.57 -11.06
C ASP A 36 9.28 -6.63 -11.06
N LYS A 37 10.30 -6.44 -11.91
CA LYS A 37 11.46 -7.33 -11.93
C LYS A 37 12.22 -7.31 -10.58
N ILE A 38 12.38 -6.13 -9.99
CA ILE A 38 13.04 -5.99 -8.69
C ILE A 38 12.14 -6.54 -7.57
N ALA A 39 10.83 -6.26 -7.63
CA ALA A 39 9.85 -6.80 -6.69
C ALA A 39 9.86 -8.33 -6.67
N HIS A 40 9.89 -8.97 -7.85
CA HIS A 40 10.04 -10.42 -7.94
C HIS A 40 11.34 -10.91 -7.26
N GLY A 41 12.44 -10.18 -7.40
CA GLY A 41 13.69 -10.48 -6.68
C GLY A 41 13.56 -10.32 -5.17
N ASN A 42 12.83 -9.30 -4.68
CA ASN A 42 12.54 -9.11 -3.25
C ASN A 42 11.72 -10.27 -2.69
N TYR A 43 10.70 -10.70 -3.42
CA TYR A 43 9.87 -11.84 -3.04
C TYR A 43 10.72 -13.10 -2.84
N HIS A 44 11.61 -13.42 -3.80
CA HIS A 44 12.47 -14.59 -3.69
C HIS A 44 13.44 -14.47 -2.51
N LEU A 45 14.06 -13.30 -2.31
CA LEU A 45 14.95 -13.07 -1.17
C LEU A 45 14.24 -13.32 0.17
N LEU A 46 13.04 -12.77 0.34
CA LEU A 46 12.25 -12.99 1.56
C LEU A 46 11.87 -14.47 1.75
N LYS A 47 11.55 -15.18 0.66
CA LYS A 47 11.23 -16.61 0.70
C LYS A 47 12.42 -17.49 1.02
N GLU A 48 13.60 -17.18 0.53
CA GLU A 48 14.84 -17.89 0.82
C GLU A 48 15.17 -17.88 2.32
N HIS A 49 14.83 -16.76 3.01
CA HIS A 49 14.96 -16.63 4.47
C HIS A 49 13.71 -17.08 5.25
N GLY A 50 12.68 -17.63 4.59
CA GLY A 50 11.47 -18.09 5.24
C GLY A 50 10.59 -16.99 5.84
N ILE A 51 10.81 -15.75 5.41
CA ILE A 51 10.10 -14.58 5.93
C ILE A 51 8.72 -14.44 5.28
N ARG A 52 7.71 -14.20 6.11
CA ARG A 52 6.38 -13.73 5.66
C ARG A 52 6.37 -12.21 5.58
N SER A 53 5.80 -11.66 4.51
CA SER A 53 5.84 -10.23 4.26
C SER A 53 4.51 -9.65 3.83
N VAL A 54 4.22 -8.41 4.29
CA VAL A 54 2.95 -7.73 4.00
C VAL A 54 3.22 -6.26 3.69
N ASP A 55 2.65 -5.76 2.58
CA ASP A 55 2.62 -4.34 2.21
C ASP A 55 1.27 -3.73 2.61
N PHE A 56 1.28 -2.74 3.49
CA PHE A 56 0.10 -2.02 3.94
C PHE A 56 -0.04 -0.69 3.21
N MET A 57 -0.97 -0.63 2.27
CA MET A 57 -1.33 0.57 1.51
C MET A 57 -2.53 1.26 2.15
N GLY A 58 -2.67 2.56 1.95
CA GLY A 58 -3.82 3.33 2.47
C GLY A 58 -3.50 4.81 2.62
N SER A 59 -4.53 5.64 2.76
CA SER A 59 -4.39 7.08 2.92
C SER A 59 -3.72 7.47 4.25
N ILE A 60 -3.28 8.72 4.32
CA ILE A 60 -2.90 9.34 5.60
C ILE A 60 -4.11 9.31 6.54
N GLY A 61 -3.90 8.84 7.75
CA GLY A 61 -4.97 8.78 8.75
C GLY A 61 -5.90 7.56 8.66
N SER A 62 -5.76 6.65 7.69
CA SER A 62 -6.55 5.40 7.66
C SER A 62 -6.29 4.48 8.85
N GLY A 63 -5.14 4.64 9.53
CA GLY A 63 -4.77 3.90 10.73
C GLY A 63 -3.84 2.72 10.46
N LYS A 64 -3.11 2.70 9.34
CA LYS A 64 -2.09 1.69 9.00
C LYS A 64 -1.12 1.45 10.16
N THR A 65 -0.43 2.49 10.62
CA THR A 65 0.53 2.43 11.72
C THR A 65 -0.06 1.79 12.98
N THR A 66 -1.28 2.18 13.37
CA THR A 66 -1.96 1.61 14.54
C THR A 66 -2.28 0.13 14.33
N LEU A 67 -2.81 -0.24 13.17
CA LEU A 67 -3.11 -1.63 12.84
C LEU A 67 -1.83 -2.48 12.86
N ILE A 68 -0.76 -2.02 12.22
CA ILE A 68 0.53 -2.73 12.18
C ILE A 68 1.10 -2.91 13.59
N ILE A 69 0.99 -1.89 14.46
CA ILE A 69 1.42 -2.00 15.88
C ILE A 69 0.67 -3.12 16.59
N GLU A 70 -0.65 -3.18 16.46
CA GLU A 70 -1.45 -4.20 17.16
C GLU A 70 -1.18 -5.61 16.59
N LEU A 71 -1.06 -5.75 15.27
CA LEU A 71 -0.65 -7.00 14.63
C LEU A 71 0.74 -7.45 15.11
N GLY A 72 1.71 -6.52 15.09
CA GLY A 72 3.09 -6.81 15.49
C GLY A 72 3.21 -7.23 16.95
N LYS A 73 2.56 -6.52 17.87
CA LYS A 73 2.53 -6.88 19.30
C LYS A 73 1.92 -8.26 19.53
N LYS A 74 0.83 -8.58 18.82
CA LYS A 74 0.19 -9.88 18.96
C LYS A 74 1.10 -11.00 18.45
N LEU A 75 1.76 -10.81 17.32
CA LEU A 75 2.73 -11.77 16.79
C LEU A 75 3.94 -11.93 17.73
N GLN A 76 4.46 -10.85 18.32
CA GLN A 76 5.53 -10.93 19.33
C GLN A 76 5.08 -11.72 20.56
N SER A 77 3.83 -11.56 21.01
CA SER A 77 3.29 -12.34 22.12
C SER A 77 3.18 -13.84 21.81
N GLN A 78 3.15 -14.21 20.56
CA GLN A 78 3.20 -15.58 20.05
C GLN A 78 4.64 -16.08 19.78
N GLY A 79 5.66 -15.30 20.17
CA GLY A 79 7.06 -15.64 19.99
C GLY A 79 7.62 -15.39 18.59
N LYS A 80 6.91 -14.64 17.74
CA LYS A 80 7.39 -14.28 16.39
C LYS A 80 8.29 -13.06 16.43
N ARG A 81 9.33 -13.07 15.62
CA ARG A 81 10.27 -11.96 15.44
C ARG A 81 9.78 -11.09 14.28
N VAL A 82 9.34 -9.88 14.60
CA VAL A 82 8.70 -8.98 13.64
C VAL A 82 9.57 -7.75 13.43
N CYS A 83 9.79 -7.36 12.18
CA CYS A 83 10.37 -6.08 11.81
C CYS A 83 9.41 -5.28 10.94
N ILE A 84 9.44 -3.95 11.06
CA ILE A 84 8.63 -3.05 10.27
C ILE A 84 9.53 -2.13 9.44
N ILE A 85 9.29 -2.06 8.12
CA ILE A 85 9.85 -1.03 7.26
C ILE A 85 8.82 0.09 7.20
N ALA A 86 9.12 1.23 7.84
CA ALA A 86 8.25 2.40 7.90
C ALA A 86 8.55 3.33 6.71
N GLY A 87 7.66 3.34 5.73
CA GLY A 87 7.76 4.20 4.54
C GLY A 87 7.15 5.57 4.77
N ASP A 88 7.94 6.62 4.57
CA ASP A 88 7.47 8.00 4.61
C ASP A 88 8.13 8.84 3.50
N VAL A 89 7.59 10.03 3.24
CA VAL A 89 8.22 10.97 2.29
C VAL A 89 9.51 11.53 2.88
N THR A 90 9.44 12.11 4.08
CA THR A 90 10.57 12.78 4.74
C THR A 90 10.58 12.64 6.26
N GLY A 91 9.55 12.02 6.84
CA GLY A 91 9.34 11.94 8.28
C GLY A 91 9.97 10.72 8.92
N ASP A 92 9.83 10.63 10.23
CA ASP A 92 10.21 9.49 11.06
C ASP A 92 9.19 9.22 12.17
N ASP A 93 8.01 9.84 12.09
CA ASP A 93 7.01 9.78 13.16
C ASP A 93 6.43 8.37 13.30
N ASP A 94 6.10 7.69 12.20
CA ASP A 94 5.61 6.32 12.26
C ASP A 94 6.72 5.35 12.70
N TYR A 95 7.95 5.52 12.24
CA TYR A 95 9.12 4.80 12.76
C TYR A 95 9.25 4.94 14.28
N LYS A 96 9.18 6.17 14.81
CA LYS A 96 9.24 6.42 16.26
C LYS A 96 8.10 5.75 17.02
N ARG A 97 6.89 5.74 16.45
CA ARG A 97 5.72 5.05 17.03
C ARG A 97 5.94 3.54 17.10
N PHE A 98 6.51 2.91 16.07
CA PHE A 98 6.86 1.48 16.09
C PHE A 98 7.90 1.18 17.16
N ARG A 99 8.97 1.97 17.23
CA ARG A 99 10.02 1.84 18.26
C ARG A 99 9.46 2.02 19.67
N ALA A 100 8.61 3.01 19.89
CA ALA A 100 7.94 3.25 21.17
C ALA A 100 6.98 2.11 21.57
N ALA A 101 6.43 1.38 20.59
CA ALA A 101 5.61 0.21 20.81
C ALA A 101 6.42 -1.07 21.10
N GLY A 102 7.77 -1.01 21.08
CA GLY A 102 8.66 -2.15 21.31
C GLY A 102 8.85 -3.04 20.06
N LEU A 103 8.54 -2.53 18.88
CA LEU A 103 8.71 -3.24 17.61
C LEU A 103 10.01 -2.82 16.93
N ASP A 104 10.77 -3.80 16.42
CA ASP A 104 11.91 -3.49 15.57
C ASP A 104 11.43 -2.84 14.28
N SER A 105 12.13 -1.78 13.88
CA SER A 105 11.73 -1.03 12.70
C SER A 105 12.90 -0.32 12.02
N VAL A 106 12.78 -0.11 10.71
CA VAL A 106 13.69 0.65 9.86
C VAL A 106 12.91 1.79 9.21
N ASN A 107 13.44 3.00 9.23
CA ASN A 107 12.85 4.14 8.55
C ASN A 107 13.30 4.17 7.09
N LEU A 108 12.36 4.27 6.15
CA LEU A 108 12.62 4.35 4.72
C LEU A 108 11.97 5.59 4.12
N ASN A 109 12.77 6.63 3.92
CA ASN A 109 12.29 7.88 3.33
C ASN A 109 12.45 7.89 1.82
N THR A 110 11.36 8.21 1.10
CA THR A 110 11.36 8.33 -0.36
C THR A 110 11.96 9.65 -0.84
N GLY A 111 11.95 10.68 0.01
CA GLY A 111 12.43 12.03 -0.28
C GLY A 111 11.46 12.89 -1.07
N LYS A 112 10.79 12.35 -2.08
CA LYS A 112 9.84 13.09 -2.94
C LYS A 112 8.69 12.23 -3.47
N GLU A 113 8.90 10.91 -3.53
CA GLU A 113 7.91 10.01 -4.11
C GLU A 113 6.76 9.75 -3.12
N CYS A 114 5.54 9.68 -3.65
CA CYS A 114 4.33 9.41 -2.88
C CYS A 114 4.05 7.91 -2.67
N HIS A 115 5.03 7.06 -2.95
CA HIS A 115 4.99 5.60 -2.79
C HIS A 115 6.40 5.05 -2.57
N LEU A 116 6.48 3.83 -2.08
CA LEU A 116 7.72 3.05 -2.06
C LEU A 116 7.92 2.33 -3.39
N GLU A 117 9.18 2.19 -3.81
CA GLU A 117 9.58 1.37 -4.94
C GLU A 117 10.32 0.11 -4.47
N ALA A 118 10.22 -0.97 -5.25
CA ALA A 118 10.90 -2.23 -4.96
C ALA A 118 12.42 -2.08 -4.77
N ALA A 119 13.05 -1.15 -5.51
CA ALA A 119 14.49 -0.89 -5.39
C ALA A 119 14.87 -0.26 -4.05
N GLN A 120 14.00 0.56 -3.47
CA GLN A 120 14.22 1.15 -2.15
C GLN A 120 14.11 0.08 -1.06
N VAL A 121 13.06 -0.75 -1.14
CA VAL A 121 12.86 -1.89 -0.24
C VAL A 121 14.02 -2.88 -0.36
N ARG A 122 14.50 -3.19 -1.57
CA ARG A 122 15.64 -4.07 -1.80
C ARG A 122 16.88 -3.61 -1.02
N ARG A 123 17.22 -2.33 -1.07
CA ARG A 123 18.37 -1.78 -0.34
C ARG A 123 18.23 -1.94 1.17
N VAL A 124 17.02 -1.80 1.71
CA VAL A 124 16.77 -2.04 3.14
C VAL A 124 16.96 -3.51 3.46
N LEU A 125 16.35 -4.42 2.69
CA LEU A 125 16.47 -5.86 2.90
C LEU A 125 17.94 -6.34 2.87
N GLU A 126 18.74 -5.83 1.92
CA GLU A 126 20.16 -6.16 1.81
C GLU A 126 21.02 -5.61 2.97
N SER A 127 20.55 -4.61 3.69
CA SER A 127 21.24 -4.03 4.85
C SER A 127 20.87 -4.68 6.19
N MET A 128 19.86 -5.57 6.20
CA MET A 128 19.33 -6.21 7.40
C MET A 128 19.89 -7.62 7.58
N ASP A 129 19.98 -8.08 8.81
CA ASP A 129 20.09 -9.51 9.13
C ASP A 129 18.70 -10.15 9.00
N LEU A 130 18.40 -10.68 7.82
CA LEU A 130 17.10 -11.27 7.52
C LEU A 130 16.79 -12.51 8.35
N ASP A 131 17.81 -13.29 8.76
CA ASP A 131 17.62 -14.48 9.59
C ASP A 131 17.15 -14.14 11.02
N ALA A 132 17.24 -12.87 11.40
CA ALA A 132 16.74 -12.38 12.67
C ALA A 132 15.20 -12.28 12.73
N TYR A 133 14.49 -12.40 11.60
CA TYR A 133 13.05 -12.13 11.52
C TYR A 133 12.26 -13.25 10.89
N ASP A 134 11.04 -13.45 11.40
CA ASP A 134 10.05 -14.37 10.83
C ASP A 134 9.05 -13.62 9.93
N ILE A 135 8.85 -12.32 10.21
CA ILE A 135 7.82 -11.50 9.57
C ILE A 135 8.38 -10.09 9.32
N ILE A 136 8.17 -9.58 8.11
CA ILE A 136 8.42 -8.18 7.76
C ILE A 136 7.13 -7.53 7.30
N PHE A 137 6.70 -6.49 8.02
CA PHE A 137 5.63 -5.60 7.60
C PHE A 137 6.23 -4.36 6.95
N ILE A 138 5.65 -3.91 5.84
CA ILE A 138 6.02 -2.68 5.16
C ILE A 138 4.83 -1.73 5.25
N GLU A 139 4.98 -0.61 5.94
CA GLU A 139 4.02 0.47 5.86
C GLU A 139 4.37 1.34 4.65
N ASN A 140 3.50 1.39 3.66
CA ASN A 140 3.67 2.24 2.49
C ASN A 140 3.34 3.71 2.83
N VAL A 141 3.85 4.63 2.01
CA VAL A 141 3.51 6.05 2.12
C VAL A 141 2.00 6.25 2.10
N GLY A 142 1.51 7.21 2.86
CA GLY A 142 0.08 7.52 2.97
C GLY A 142 -0.52 8.03 1.66
N ASN A 143 -0.93 7.09 0.78
CA ASN A 143 -1.53 7.36 -0.53
C ASN A 143 -2.37 6.15 -0.96
N LEU A 144 -3.45 6.39 -1.76
CA LEU A 144 -4.33 5.34 -2.30
C LEU A 144 -4.18 5.13 -3.81
N VAL A 145 -3.36 5.92 -4.47
CA VAL A 145 -3.20 5.87 -5.94
C VAL A 145 -1.87 5.23 -6.30
N CYS A 146 -0.77 5.94 -6.09
CA CYS A 146 0.54 5.51 -6.55
C CYS A 146 1.00 4.14 -6.00
N PRO A 147 0.81 3.80 -4.71
CA PRO A 147 1.23 2.50 -4.20
C PRO A 147 0.56 1.30 -4.87
N ALA A 148 -0.64 1.49 -5.45
CA ALA A 148 -1.35 0.42 -6.15
C ALA A 148 -0.57 -0.16 -7.32
N ASP A 149 0.15 0.69 -8.06
CA ASP A 149 0.84 0.32 -9.30
C ASP A 149 2.24 -0.25 -9.04
N PHE A 150 2.85 0.03 -7.87
CA PHE A 150 4.21 -0.38 -7.53
C PHE A 150 4.23 -1.56 -6.56
N SER A 151 4.44 -2.77 -7.08
CA SER A 151 4.65 -3.94 -6.23
C SER A 151 6.00 -3.84 -5.50
N LEU A 152 6.03 -4.24 -4.23
CA LEU A 152 7.24 -4.28 -3.42
C LEU A 152 7.86 -5.68 -3.32
N GLY A 153 7.13 -6.72 -3.77
CA GLY A 153 7.55 -8.11 -3.71
C GLY A 153 7.22 -8.77 -2.37
N THR A 154 6.08 -8.43 -1.76
CA THR A 154 5.59 -9.04 -0.53
C THR A 154 4.65 -10.21 -0.81
N ASP A 155 4.39 -11.06 0.22
CA ASP A 155 3.42 -12.15 0.14
C ASP A 155 1.99 -11.64 -0.01
N PHE A 156 1.67 -10.57 0.73
CA PHE A 156 0.35 -9.97 0.76
C PHE A 156 0.43 -8.46 0.59
N ARG A 157 -0.59 -7.92 -0.06
CA ARG A 157 -0.84 -6.48 -0.19
C ARG A 157 -2.19 -6.17 0.43
N VAL A 158 -2.24 -5.24 1.35
CA VAL A 158 -3.43 -4.91 2.14
C VAL A 158 -3.84 -3.46 1.88
N ALA A 159 -5.08 -3.24 1.49
CA ALA A 159 -5.65 -1.89 1.45
C ALA A 159 -6.30 -1.57 2.79
N VAL A 160 -5.77 -0.58 3.52
CA VAL A 160 -6.33 -0.10 4.78
C VAL A 160 -7.05 1.22 4.54
N ILE A 161 -8.36 1.22 4.74
CA ILE A 161 -9.21 2.41 4.68
C ILE A 161 -9.95 2.61 6.02
N SER A 162 -10.52 3.77 6.22
CA SER A 162 -11.23 4.14 7.44
C SER A 162 -12.62 4.66 7.13
N VAL A 163 -13.58 4.41 8.01
CA VAL A 163 -14.93 5.02 7.92
C VAL A 163 -14.87 6.54 7.90
N THR A 164 -13.80 7.16 8.41
CA THR A 164 -13.63 8.63 8.40
C THR A 164 -13.30 9.20 7.01
N GLU A 165 -13.09 8.36 6.00
CA GLU A 165 -12.78 8.78 4.63
C GLU A 165 -14.03 8.87 3.73
N GLY A 166 -15.20 8.50 4.26
CA GLY A 166 -16.48 8.50 3.55
C GLY A 166 -16.84 7.14 2.96
N ASP A 167 -18.10 7.00 2.54
CA ASP A 167 -18.65 5.74 2.02
C ASP A 167 -18.38 5.51 0.53
N ASP A 168 -17.82 6.49 -0.17
CA ASP A 168 -17.53 6.44 -1.60
C ASP A 168 -16.08 6.08 -1.95
N MET A 169 -15.26 5.72 -0.94
CA MET A 169 -13.84 5.45 -1.08
C MET A 169 -13.53 4.33 -2.07
N VAL A 170 -14.31 3.24 -2.05
CA VAL A 170 -14.14 2.13 -2.98
C VAL A 170 -14.40 2.56 -4.42
N ARG A 171 -15.43 3.34 -4.63
CA ARG A 171 -15.80 3.85 -5.96
C ARG A 171 -14.78 4.84 -6.54
N LYS A 172 -14.14 5.64 -5.66
CA LYS A 172 -13.13 6.64 -6.06
C LYS A 172 -11.74 6.06 -6.28
N HIS A 173 -11.37 5.03 -5.51
CA HIS A 173 -10.01 4.48 -5.48
C HIS A 173 -9.97 2.98 -5.80
N HIS A 174 -10.71 2.54 -6.83
CA HIS A 174 -10.85 1.13 -7.17
C HIS A 174 -9.51 0.39 -7.41
N GLN A 175 -8.48 1.06 -7.94
CA GLN A 175 -7.20 0.42 -8.27
C GLN A 175 -6.50 -0.18 -7.05
N VAL A 176 -6.44 0.51 -5.91
CA VAL A 176 -5.79 -0.02 -4.72
C VAL A 176 -6.45 -1.32 -4.25
N PHE A 177 -7.79 -1.42 -4.37
CA PHE A 177 -8.53 -2.63 -3.98
C PHE A 177 -8.35 -3.78 -4.98
N LEU A 178 -8.25 -3.47 -6.27
CA LEU A 178 -7.98 -4.49 -7.29
C LEU A 178 -6.56 -5.06 -7.16
N HIS A 179 -5.59 -4.26 -6.73
CA HIS A 179 -4.20 -4.66 -6.55
C HIS A 179 -3.85 -5.12 -5.13
N SER A 180 -4.80 -5.13 -4.19
CA SER A 180 -4.65 -5.75 -2.87
C SER A 180 -5.21 -7.17 -2.84
N ASP A 181 -4.73 -8.00 -1.92
CA ASP A 181 -5.27 -9.34 -1.69
C ASP A 181 -6.55 -9.29 -0.87
N PHE A 182 -6.62 -8.32 0.05
CA PHE A 182 -7.80 -8.02 0.85
C PHE A 182 -7.80 -6.57 1.33
N ALA A 183 -8.89 -6.15 1.97
CA ALA A 183 -8.99 -4.82 2.56
C ALA A 183 -9.31 -4.89 4.06
N VAL A 184 -8.91 -3.84 4.79
CA VAL A 184 -9.31 -3.60 6.17
C VAL A 184 -10.08 -2.28 6.24
N LEU A 185 -11.34 -2.35 6.65
CA LEU A 185 -12.16 -1.18 6.98
C LEU A 185 -11.99 -0.87 8.47
N ASN A 186 -11.15 0.12 8.75
CA ASN A 186 -10.75 0.49 10.10
C ASN A 186 -11.63 1.57 10.72
N LYS A 187 -11.52 1.72 12.05
CA LYS A 187 -12.26 2.69 12.88
C LYS A 187 -13.78 2.50 12.84
N VAL A 188 -14.26 1.26 12.62
CA VAL A 188 -15.70 0.99 12.55
C VAL A 188 -16.44 1.34 13.85
N ASP A 189 -15.72 1.48 14.95
CA ASP A 189 -16.22 1.88 16.28
C ASP A 189 -16.70 3.33 16.35
N ILE A 190 -16.38 4.14 15.36
CA ILE A 190 -16.85 5.53 15.26
C ILE A 190 -17.70 5.79 14.00
N ALA A 191 -18.16 4.73 13.33
CA ALA A 191 -18.94 4.84 12.10
C ALA A 191 -20.20 5.70 12.28
N ASP A 192 -20.95 5.48 13.37
CA ASP A 192 -22.15 6.27 13.71
C ASP A 192 -21.81 7.75 13.94
N ALA A 193 -20.67 8.04 14.57
CA ALA A 193 -20.24 9.41 14.87
C ALA A 193 -19.85 10.22 13.62
N VAL A 194 -19.46 9.53 12.55
CA VAL A 194 -19.12 10.15 11.25
C VAL A 194 -20.23 9.95 10.21
N GLU A 195 -21.38 9.41 10.63
CA GLU A 195 -22.57 9.20 9.79
C GLU A 195 -22.27 8.36 8.53
N VAL A 196 -21.40 7.34 8.66
CA VAL A 196 -21.01 6.42 7.58
C VAL A 196 -21.54 5.03 7.89
N ASP A 197 -22.26 4.42 6.94
CA ASP A 197 -22.64 3.01 7.03
C ASP A 197 -21.53 2.12 6.45
N PRO A 198 -20.82 1.32 7.28
CA PRO A 198 -19.79 0.38 6.82
C PRO A 198 -20.30 -0.60 5.76
N LYS A 199 -21.60 -0.91 5.79
CA LYS A 199 -22.22 -1.84 4.84
C LYS A 199 -22.16 -1.34 3.40
N ILE A 200 -22.28 -0.04 3.17
CA ILE A 200 -22.18 0.59 1.84
C ILE A 200 -20.78 0.32 1.26
N ILE A 201 -19.74 0.54 2.08
CA ILE A 201 -18.33 0.32 1.68
C ILE A 201 -18.09 -1.14 1.35
N GLU A 202 -18.58 -2.06 2.18
CA GLU A 202 -18.45 -3.51 1.97
C GLU A 202 -19.17 -3.97 0.70
N ASP A 203 -20.39 -3.48 0.46
CA ASP A 203 -21.16 -3.85 -0.73
C ASP A 203 -20.49 -3.34 -2.01
N ASP A 204 -19.92 -2.13 -2.00
CA ASP A 204 -19.16 -1.61 -3.13
C ASP A 204 -17.86 -2.39 -3.35
N TYR A 205 -17.17 -2.79 -2.28
CA TYR A 205 -15.99 -3.63 -2.37
C TYR A 205 -16.31 -5.02 -2.91
N ALA A 206 -17.38 -5.64 -2.42
CA ALA A 206 -17.83 -6.94 -2.92
C ALA A 206 -18.21 -6.87 -4.41
N LYS A 207 -18.90 -5.81 -4.86
CA LYS A 207 -19.20 -5.60 -6.28
C LYS A 207 -17.94 -5.44 -7.11
N LEU A 208 -16.98 -4.62 -6.64
CA LEU A 208 -15.72 -4.36 -7.33
C LEU A 208 -14.87 -5.62 -7.49
N THR A 209 -14.79 -6.44 -6.44
CA THR A 209 -13.93 -7.64 -6.40
C THR A 209 -14.64 -8.92 -6.84
N GLY A 210 -15.91 -8.84 -7.21
CA GLY A 210 -16.75 -10.01 -7.51
C GLY A 210 -16.95 -10.94 -6.31
N GLY A 211 -16.78 -10.44 -5.10
CA GLY A 211 -16.86 -11.20 -3.84
C GLY A 211 -15.70 -12.16 -3.57
N HIS A 212 -14.62 -12.09 -4.37
CA HIS A 212 -13.49 -13.02 -4.24
C HIS A 212 -12.43 -12.57 -3.22
N LYS A 213 -12.46 -11.31 -2.78
CA LYS A 213 -11.50 -10.78 -1.82
C LYS A 213 -12.24 -10.36 -0.54
N PRO A 214 -11.77 -10.78 0.65
CA PRO A 214 -12.43 -10.39 1.89
C PRO A 214 -12.14 -8.93 2.26
N MET A 215 -13.08 -8.33 3.00
CA MET A 215 -12.88 -7.09 3.73
C MET A 215 -13.09 -7.36 5.21
N PHE A 216 -12.11 -7.01 6.05
CA PHE A 216 -12.19 -7.17 7.50
C PHE A 216 -12.54 -5.85 8.17
N ARG A 217 -13.51 -5.87 9.09
CA ARG A 217 -13.81 -4.72 9.96
C ARG A 217 -12.79 -4.67 11.08
N ALA A 218 -12.28 -3.48 11.37
CA ALA A 218 -11.36 -3.27 12.47
C ALA A 218 -11.65 -1.97 13.23
N ALA A 219 -11.37 -2.00 14.52
CA ALA A 219 -11.14 -0.84 15.36
C ALA A 219 -9.76 -1.05 16.02
N ALA A 220 -8.70 -0.86 15.21
CA ALA A 220 -7.34 -1.27 15.55
C ALA A 220 -6.89 -0.71 16.91
N LYS A 221 -7.22 0.56 17.21
CA LYS A 221 -6.91 1.19 18.51
C LYS A 221 -7.52 0.45 19.72
N LYS A 222 -8.58 -0.33 19.50
CA LYS A 222 -9.26 -1.15 20.52
C LYS A 222 -8.92 -2.64 20.43
N GLY A 223 -8.04 -3.03 19.51
CA GLY A 223 -7.68 -4.43 19.24
C GLY A 223 -8.77 -5.24 18.53
N VAL A 224 -9.87 -4.61 18.08
CA VAL A 224 -10.98 -5.31 17.42
C VAL A 224 -10.60 -5.60 15.97
N GLY A 225 -10.88 -6.83 15.48
CA GLY A 225 -10.62 -7.29 14.12
C GLY A 225 -9.17 -7.66 13.84
N VAL A 226 -8.26 -7.50 14.80
CA VAL A 226 -6.83 -7.83 14.65
C VAL A 226 -6.62 -9.32 14.42
N ASP A 227 -7.37 -10.17 15.14
CA ASP A 227 -7.28 -11.62 15.01
C ASP A 227 -7.75 -12.14 13.66
N ASP A 228 -8.81 -11.55 13.12
CA ASP A 228 -9.34 -11.92 11.80
C ASP A 228 -8.31 -11.63 10.70
N VAL A 229 -7.64 -10.48 10.80
CA VAL A 229 -6.57 -10.09 9.87
C VAL A 229 -5.37 -11.05 9.99
N LEU A 230 -4.94 -11.40 11.20
CA LEU A 230 -3.86 -12.37 11.43
C LEU A 230 -4.20 -13.76 10.93
N GLY A 231 -5.44 -14.20 11.14
CA GLY A 231 -5.93 -15.49 10.65
C GLY A 231 -5.86 -15.61 9.13
N PHE A 232 -6.09 -14.51 8.40
CA PHE A 232 -5.96 -14.50 6.94
C PHE A 232 -4.51 -14.68 6.48
N PHE A 233 -3.55 -14.13 7.19
CA PHE A 233 -2.13 -14.33 6.88
C PHE A 233 -1.64 -15.75 7.17
N GLY A 234 -2.40 -16.55 7.94
CA GLY A 234 -2.03 -17.89 8.38
C GLY A 234 -0.95 -17.87 9.47
N PHE A 235 -1.05 -16.89 10.35
CA PHE A 235 -0.23 -16.76 11.55
C PHE A 235 -0.94 -17.30 12.78
#